data_a838294f3af6052e2cdc446eff8d3c7b
#
_entry.id   a838294f3af6052e2cdc446eff8d3c7b
#
_cell.length_a   1.000
_cell.length_b   1.000
_cell.length_c   1.000
_cell.angle_alpha   90.00
_cell.angle_beta   90.00
_cell.angle_gamma   90.00
#
_symmetry.space_group_name_H-M   'P 1'
#
loop_
_entity.id
_entity.type
_entity.pdbx_description
1 polymer ?
#
loop_
_entity_poly.entity_id
_entity_poly.type
_entity_poly.pdbx_seq_one_letter_code
_entity_poly.pdbx_strand_id
1 'polypeptide(L)'
;MRAFIIELQDRPGTLADLAEALGERGINITAIAGMGWGGDGAVTLITNDDDGTRTLLEERDARYREADLVAAALEDRPGSLGEAARKLADRGVNIEAALATGMQGGRVTVAFAVDDPAGAREALGSLAVAGASAV
;
A
#
# COMPACT_ATOMS: atom_id res chain seq x y z
N MET A 1 4.88 -5.86 -7.92
CA MET A 1 4.87 -5.28 -6.57
C MET A 1 3.46 -5.29 -6.04
N ARG A 2 3.26 -5.78 -4.86
CA ARG A 2 1.93 -5.98 -4.27
C ARG A 2 1.86 -5.30 -2.92
N ALA A 3 0.65 -4.98 -2.48
CA ALA A 3 0.39 -4.58 -1.12
C ALA A 3 -0.01 -5.81 -0.30
N PHE A 4 0.47 -5.88 0.92
CA PHE A 4 0.05 -6.86 1.91
C PHE A 4 -0.77 -6.14 2.97
N ILE A 5 -2.04 -6.49 3.07
CA ILE A 5 -2.95 -5.93 4.06
C ILE A 5 -3.09 -6.97 5.17
N ILE A 6 -2.55 -6.66 6.34
CA ILE A 6 -2.31 -7.62 7.42
C ILE A 6 -3.11 -7.21 8.64
N GLU A 7 -3.89 -8.12 9.21
CA GLU A 7 -4.55 -7.89 10.48
C GLU A 7 -3.54 -7.99 11.63
N LEU A 8 -3.53 -7.01 12.50
CA LEU A 8 -2.74 -6.99 13.73
C LEU A 8 -3.62 -6.65 14.91
N GLN A 9 -3.27 -7.17 16.08
CA GLN A 9 -3.88 -6.69 17.32
C GLN A 9 -3.35 -5.28 17.63
N ASP A 10 -4.24 -4.36 17.99
CA ASP A 10 -3.86 -3.00 18.35
C ASP A 10 -3.35 -2.96 19.80
N ARG A 11 -2.10 -3.35 19.97
CA ARG A 11 -1.40 -3.35 21.26
C ARG A 11 0.11 -3.12 21.06
N PRO A 12 0.81 -2.65 22.10
CA PRO A 12 2.25 -2.43 22.00
C PRO A 12 2.99 -3.70 21.57
N GLY A 13 3.91 -3.53 20.62
CA GLY A 13 4.84 -4.59 20.17
C GLY A 13 4.39 -5.38 18.94
N THR A 14 3.12 -5.36 18.53
CA THR A 14 2.68 -6.16 17.37
C THR A 14 3.33 -5.73 16.07
N LEU A 15 3.42 -4.43 15.83
CA LEU A 15 4.12 -3.91 14.66
C LEU A 15 5.63 -4.16 14.74
N ALA A 16 6.22 -3.97 15.92
CA ALA A 16 7.63 -4.22 16.13
C ALA A 16 7.99 -5.68 15.82
N ASP A 17 7.22 -6.63 16.31
CA ASP A 17 7.44 -8.05 16.08
C ASP A 17 7.42 -8.39 14.57
N LEU A 18 6.46 -7.84 13.84
CA LEU A 18 6.35 -8.06 12.40
C LEU A 18 7.53 -7.43 11.64
N ALA A 19 7.85 -6.18 11.95
CA ALA A 19 8.92 -5.46 11.28
C ALA A 19 10.29 -6.09 11.55
N GLU A 20 10.54 -6.53 12.77
CA GLU A 20 11.76 -7.25 13.14
C GLU A 20 11.88 -8.57 12.38
N ALA A 21 10.81 -9.34 12.30
CA ALA A 21 10.80 -10.61 11.57
C ALA A 21 11.11 -10.43 10.08
N LEU A 22 10.59 -9.38 9.45
CA LEU A 22 10.93 -9.03 8.07
C LEU A 22 12.41 -8.64 7.95
N GLY A 23 12.90 -7.80 8.86
CA GLY A 23 14.28 -7.35 8.88
C GLY A 23 15.28 -8.48 9.05
N GLU A 24 14.99 -9.46 9.90
CA GLU A 24 15.84 -10.65 10.10
C GLU A 24 16.01 -11.48 8.83
N ARG A 25 15.06 -11.41 7.91
CA ARG A 25 15.13 -12.05 6.59
C ARG A 25 15.70 -11.15 5.50
N GLY A 26 16.16 -9.97 5.86
CA GLY A 26 16.70 -9.00 4.90
C GLY A 26 15.62 -8.38 4.00
N ILE A 27 14.36 -8.43 4.41
CA ILE A 27 13.24 -7.84 3.65
C ILE A 27 13.05 -6.40 4.10
N ASN A 28 13.14 -5.47 3.16
CA ASN A 28 12.94 -4.05 3.43
C ASN A 28 11.51 -3.62 3.20
N ILE A 29 10.94 -2.93 4.19
CA ILE A 29 9.63 -2.28 4.07
C ILE A 29 9.85 -0.96 3.35
N THR A 30 9.25 -0.81 2.17
CA THR A 30 9.40 0.40 1.34
C THR A 30 8.27 1.40 1.53
N ALA A 31 7.12 0.94 1.99
CA ALA A 31 6.00 1.81 2.38
C ALA A 31 5.14 1.10 3.41
N ILE A 32 4.53 1.88 4.28
CA ILE A 32 3.69 1.37 5.36
C ILE A 32 2.58 2.36 5.67
N ALA A 33 1.40 1.83 5.96
CA ALA A 33 0.31 2.55 6.59
C ALA A 33 -0.36 1.63 7.60
N GLY A 34 -0.59 2.12 8.80
CA GLY A 34 -1.21 1.32 9.83
C GLY A 34 -2.30 2.09 10.55
N MET A 35 -3.30 1.37 11.05
CA MET A 35 -4.32 1.95 11.89
C MET A 35 -4.82 0.96 12.93
N GLY A 36 -5.18 1.51 14.11
CA GLY A 36 -5.86 0.78 15.16
C GLY A 36 -7.28 1.28 15.32
N TRP A 37 -8.17 0.37 15.68
CA TRP A 37 -9.58 0.68 15.91
C TRP A 37 -10.14 -0.28 16.97
N GLY A 38 -10.32 0.23 18.18
CA GLY A 38 -11.00 -0.51 19.25
C GLY A 38 -10.38 -1.86 19.63
N GLY A 39 -9.04 -1.96 19.65
CA GLY A 39 -8.32 -3.20 19.96
C GLY A 39 -7.95 -4.02 18.74
N ASP A 40 -8.59 -3.78 17.59
CA ASP A 40 -8.23 -4.35 16.30
C ASP A 40 -7.35 -3.38 15.53
N GLY A 41 -6.59 -3.88 14.59
CA GLY A 41 -5.74 -3.07 13.74
C GLY A 41 -5.45 -3.74 12.42
N ALA A 42 -4.94 -2.94 11.50
CA ALA A 42 -4.45 -3.42 10.23
C ALA A 42 -3.23 -2.61 9.82
N VAL A 43 -2.32 -3.26 9.12
CA VAL A 43 -1.17 -2.60 8.51
C VAL A 43 -1.12 -2.99 7.04
N THR A 44 -0.86 -2.02 6.19
CA THR A 44 -0.60 -2.26 4.78
C THR A 44 0.89 -2.05 4.54
N LEU A 45 1.54 -3.05 3.98
CA LEU A 45 2.97 -3.02 3.68
C LEU A 45 3.22 -3.17 2.18
N ILE A 46 4.23 -2.44 1.72
CA ILE A 46 4.90 -2.71 0.45
C ILE A 46 6.35 -3.04 0.79
N THR A 47 6.87 -4.13 0.26
CA THR A 47 8.24 -4.56 0.52
C THR A 47 9.01 -4.72 -0.78
N ASN A 48 10.31 -4.94 -0.67
CA ASN A 48 11.17 -5.22 -1.82
C ASN A 48 11.21 -6.72 -2.19
N ASP A 49 10.45 -7.56 -1.49
CA ASP A 49 10.42 -9.01 -1.72
C ASP A 49 9.03 -9.56 -1.41
N ASP A 50 8.17 -9.63 -2.43
CA ASP A 50 6.80 -10.11 -2.29
C ASP A 50 6.76 -11.57 -1.85
N ASP A 51 7.57 -12.43 -2.45
CA ASP A 51 7.58 -13.86 -2.16
C ASP A 51 8.06 -14.16 -0.74
N GLY A 52 9.13 -13.50 -0.30
CA GLY A 52 9.64 -13.62 1.06
C GLY A 52 8.66 -13.11 2.10
N THR A 53 7.97 -12.02 1.81
CA THR A 53 6.94 -11.48 2.69
C THR A 53 5.76 -12.45 2.84
N ARG A 54 5.29 -13.00 1.73
CA ARG A 54 4.22 -14.00 1.75
C ARG A 54 4.58 -15.22 2.57
N THR A 55 5.78 -15.75 2.35
CA THR A 55 6.29 -16.91 3.09
C THR A 55 6.33 -16.63 4.59
N LEU A 56 6.86 -15.47 4.98
CA LEU A 56 6.92 -15.10 6.39
C LEU A 56 5.53 -14.99 7.02
N LEU A 57 4.59 -14.37 6.34
CA LEU A 57 3.23 -14.21 6.85
C LEU A 57 2.52 -15.56 7.01
N GLU A 58 2.71 -16.47 6.07
CA GLU A 58 2.15 -17.83 6.15
C GLU A 58 2.76 -18.63 7.31
N GLU A 59 4.06 -18.54 7.52
CA GLU A 59 4.75 -19.19 8.64
C GLU A 59 4.31 -18.65 10.00
N ARG A 60 3.91 -17.39 10.07
CA ARG A 60 3.38 -16.76 11.29
C ARG A 60 1.87 -16.98 11.47
N ASP A 61 1.23 -17.69 10.56
CA ASP A 61 -0.22 -17.90 10.55
C ASP A 61 -0.99 -16.56 10.61
N ALA A 62 -0.46 -15.55 9.90
CA ALA A 62 -1.04 -14.23 9.87
C ALA A 62 -2.30 -14.19 9.00
N ARG A 63 -3.28 -13.40 9.41
CA ARG A 63 -4.45 -13.11 8.57
C ARG A 63 -4.10 -11.92 7.68
N TYR A 64 -4.01 -12.17 6.39
CA TYR A 64 -3.63 -11.14 5.42
C TYR A 64 -4.27 -11.41 4.08
N ARG A 65 -4.22 -10.40 3.24
CA ARG A 65 -4.50 -10.55 1.82
C ARG A 65 -3.58 -9.66 1.02
N GLU A 66 -3.41 -10.03 -0.23
CA GLU A 66 -2.61 -9.28 -1.18
C GLU A 66 -3.52 -8.51 -2.12
N ALA A 67 -3.06 -7.37 -2.57
CA ALA A 67 -3.74 -6.56 -3.57
C ALA A 67 -2.74 -6.04 -4.60
N ASP A 68 -3.21 -5.87 -5.83
CA ASP A 68 -2.42 -5.23 -6.87
C ASP A 68 -2.29 -3.74 -6.59
N LEU A 69 -1.15 -3.17 -6.95
CA LEU A 69 -0.84 -1.76 -6.76
C LEU A 69 -0.83 -1.02 -8.09
N VAL A 70 -1.41 0.17 -8.08
CA VAL A 70 -1.23 1.17 -9.13
C VAL A 70 -0.82 2.47 -8.47
N ALA A 71 0.28 3.05 -8.93
CA ALA A 71 0.81 4.28 -8.38
C ALA A 71 0.45 5.47 -9.26
N ALA A 72 0.21 6.61 -8.62
CA ALA A 72 -0.04 7.89 -9.28
C ALA A 72 0.84 8.98 -8.68
N ALA A 73 1.35 9.86 -9.53
CA ALA A 73 2.05 11.06 -9.09
C ALA A 73 1.05 12.23 -9.07
N LEU A 74 0.78 12.72 -7.88
CA LEU A 74 -0.21 13.77 -7.63
C LEU A 74 0.50 15.08 -7.27
N GLU A 75 -0.03 16.20 -7.74
CA GLU A 75 0.45 17.49 -7.27
C GLU A 75 0.16 17.63 -5.78
N ASP A 76 1.10 18.16 -5.02
CA ASP A 76 0.92 18.41 -3.59
C ASP A 76 0.10 19.68 -3.39
N ARG A 77 -1.21 19.57 -3.59
CA ARG A 77 -2.19 20.63 -3.44
C ARG A 77 -3.54 20.11 -2.97
N PRO A 78 -4.37 20.97 -2.37
CA PRO A 78 -5.72 20.56 -1.99
C PRO A 78 -6.51 20.02 -3.18
N GLY A 79 -7.19 18.90 -2.98
CA GLY A 79 -8.08 18.29 -3.98
C GLY A 79 -7.44 17.27 -4.91
N SER A 80 -6.10 17.18 -5.00
CA SER A 80 -5.42 16.23 -5.91
C SER A 80 -5.80 14.78 -5.65
N LEU A 81 -5.80 14.38 -4.40
CA LEU A 81 -6.19 13.01 -4.02
C LEU A 81 -7.67 12.75 -4.37
N GLY A 82 -8.53 13.72 -4.10
CA GLY A 82 -9.95 13.62 -4.43
C GLY A 82 -10.18 13.46 -5.93
N GLU A 83 -9.45 14.17 -6.76
CA GLU A 83 -9.51 14.05 -8.22
C GLU A 83 -9.11 12.65 -8.69
N ALA A 84 -8.01 12.12 -8.17
CA ALA A 84 -7.55 10.77 -8.50
C ALA A 84 -8.55 9.70 -8.04
N ALA A 85 -9.03 9.81 -6.80
CA ALA A 85 -10.00 8.88 -6.24
C ALA A 85 -11.33 8.91 -7.01
N ARG A 86 -11.77 10.09 -7.48
CA ARG A 86 -12.98 10.23 -8.29
C ARG A 86 -12.83 9.54 -9.64
N LYS A 87 -11.69 9.68 -10.28
CA LYS A 87 -11.39 8.97 -11.53
C LYS A 87 -11.50 7.46 -11.38
N LEU A 88 -10.98 6.92 -10.29
CA LEU A 88 -11.07 5.50 -9.97
C LEU A 88 -12.52 5.09 -9.71
N ALA A 89 -13.26 5.86 -8.92
CA ALA A 89 -14.66 5.59 -8.60
C ALA A 89 -15.55 5.61 -9.82
N ASP A 90 -15.38 6.58 -10.72
CA ASP A 90 -16.16 6.69 -11.96
C ASP A 90 -15.94 5.50 -12.90
N ARG A 91 -14.81 4.81 -12.76
CA ARG A 91 -14.50 3.57 -13.48
C ARG A 91 -14.94 2.31 -12.75
N GLY A 92 -15.54 2.46 -11.56
CA GLY A 92 -15.96 1.33 -10.74
C GLY A 92 -14.80 0.59 -10.04
N VAL A 93 -13.63 1.22 -9.94
CA VAL A 93 -12.46 0.64 -9.27
C VAL A 93 -12.54 0.90 -7.77
N ASN A 94 -12.48 -0.16 -6.98
CA ASN A 94 -12.44 -0.05 -5.53
C ASN A 94 -11.02 0.14 -5.03
N ILE A 95 -10.84 1.10 -4.14
CA ILE A 95 -9.57 1.34 -3.45
C ILE A 95 -9.60 0.59 -2.11
N GLU A 96 -8.74 -0.40 -1.96
CA GLU A 96 -8.62 -1.18 -0.73
C GLU A 96 -7.67 -0.55 0.28
N ALA A 97 -6.65 0.14 -0.22
CA ALA A 97 -5.70 0.91 0.58
C ALA A 97 -5.07 1.99 -0.29
N ALA A 98 -4.63 3.06 0.35
CA ALA A 98 -3.90 4.14 -0.32
C ALA A 98 -2.77 4.59 0.60
N LEU A 99 -1.54 4.61 0.09
CA LEU A 99 -0.38 5.04 0.86
C LEU A 99 0.53 5.95 0.06
N ALA A 100 1.01 7.00 0.70
CA ALA A 100 2.06 7.83 0.14
C ALA A 100 3.39 7.06 0.16
N THR A 101 4.07 7.01 -0.98
CA THR A 101 5.33 6.26 -1.12
C THR A 101 6.53 7.16 -1.35
N GLY A 102 6.33 8.42 -1.66
CA GLY A 102 7.43 9.37 -1.84
C GLY A 102 6.94 10.76 -2.21
N MET A 103 7.86 11.72 -2.13
CA MET A 103 7.66 13.09 -2.57
C MET A 103 8.83 13.50 -3.43
N GLN A 104 8.56 14.11 -4.57
CA GLN A 104 9.58 14.62 -5.47
C GLN A 104 9.02 15.74 -6.36
N GLY A 105 9.74 16.87 -6.42
CA GLY A 105 9.40 17.95 -7.33
C GLY A 105 7.99 18.53 -7.14
N GLY A 106 7.53 18.67 -5.90
CA GLY A 106 6.19 19.18 -5.60
C GLY A 106 5.08 18.17 -5.88
N ARG A 107 5.41 16.92 -6.10
CA ARG A 107 4.46 15.82 -6.31
C ARG A 107 4.60 14.77 -5.24
N VAL A 108 3.47 14.16 -4.89
CA VAL A 108 3.39 13.03 -3.98
C VAL A 108 3.02 11.80 -4.79
N THR A 109 3.81 10.74 -4.67
CA THR A 109 3.42 9.45 -5.24
C THR A 109 2.55 8.71 -4.23
N VAL A 110 1.36 8.33 -4.69
CA VAL A 110 0.41 7.52 -3.90
C VAL A 110 0.25 6.18 -4.59
N ALA A 111 0.46 5.11 -3.84
CA ALA A 111 0.16 3.76 -4.30
C ALA A 111 -1.28 3.41 -3.86
N PHE A 112 -2.10 2.99 -4.82
CA PHE A 112 -3.45 2.51 -4.57
C PHE A 112 -3.47 0.99 -4.69
N ALA A 113 -3.88 0.32 -3.65
CA ALA A 113 -4.22 -1.10 -3.71
C ALA A 113 -5.65 -1.21 -4.22
N VAL A 114 -5.84 -1.89 -5.33
CA VAL A 114 -7.10 -1.88 -6.08
C VAL A 114 -7.53 -3.29 -6.49
N ASP A 115 -8.83 -3.44 -6.73
CA ASP A 115 -9.42 -4.69 -7.21
C ASP A 115 -9.33 -4.88 -8.73
N ASP A 116 -9.10 -3.79 -9.48
CA ASP A 116 -8.96 -3.81 -10.93
C ASP A 116 -7.78 -2.93 -11.36
N PRO A 117 -6.56 -3.48 -11.42
CA PRO A 117 -5.38 -2.69 -11.76
C PRO A 117 -5.39 -2.15 -13.18
N ALA A 118 -5.92 -2.90 -14.16
CA ALA A 118 -6.02 -2.43 -15.53
C ALA A 118 -6.98 -1.24 -15.67
N GLY A 119 -8.16 -1.34 -15.06
CA GLY A 119 -9.13 -0.24 -15.00
C GLY A 119 -8.59 0.98 -14.27
N ALA A 120 -7.82 0.75 -13.21
CA ALA A 120 -7.18 1.83 -12.45
C ALA A 120 -6.15 2.59 -13.30
N ARG A 121 -5.30 1.89 -14.04
CA ARG A 121 -4.32 2.55 -14.93
C ARG A 121 -4.99 3.38 -16.00
N GLU A 122 -6.05 2.85 -16.60
CA GLU A 122 -6.82 3.59 -17.61
C GLU A 122 -7.49 4.82 -17.00
N ALA A 123 -8.10 4.68 -15.83
CA ALA A 123 -8.77 5.78 -15.13
C ALA A 123 -7.81 6.90 -14.76
N LEU A 124 -6.64 6.56 -14.22
CA LEU A 124 -5.63 7.53 -13.82
C LEU A 124 -4.93 8.19 -15.02
N GLY A 125 -4.82 7.47 -16.14
CA GLY A 125 -4.23 8.02 -17.37
C GLY A 125 -2.81 8.54 -17.15
N SER A 126 -2.59 9.81 -17.47
CA SER A 126 -1.27 10.45 -17.33
C SER A 126 -0.80 10.61 -15.87
N LEU A 127 -1.67 10.45 -14.89
CA LEU A 127 -1.26 10.46 -13.48
C LEU A 127 -0.58 9.16 -13.06
N ALA A 128 -0.85 8.07 -13.77
CA ALA A 128 -0.26 6.78 -13.46
C ALA A 128 1.26 6.79 -13.70
N VAL A 129 2.01 6.23 -12.75
CA VAL A 129 3.46 6.09 -12.85
C VAL A 129 3.88 4.64 -12.67
N ALA A 130 5.08 4.29 -13.16
CA ALA A 130 5.60 2.95 -13.02
C ALA A 130 6.11 2.72 -11.59
N GLY A 131 5.67 1.62 -10.97
CA GLY A 131 6.13 1.21 -9.65
C GLY A 131 5.52 1.99 -8.50
N ALA A 132 5.50 1.37 -7.33
CA ALA A 132 4.98 1.98 -6.11
C ALA A 132 6.06 2.80 -5.37
N SER A 133 7.32 2.63 -5.70
CA SER A 133 8.42 3.42 -5.15
C SER A 133 8.99 4.31 -6.26
N ALA A 134 8.45 5.50 -6.38
CA ALA A 134 8.94 6.51 -7.31
C ALA A 134 9.99 7.41 -6.67
N VAL A 135 10.85 6.83 -5.88
CA VAL A 135 11.94 7.55 -5.23
C VAL A 135 13.25 7.03 -5.75
#